data_389218b2d051198ba6b27ee9d38f28c2
#
_entry.id   389218b2d051198ba6b27ee9d38f28c2
#
_cell.length_a   1.000
_cell.length_b   1.000
_cell.length_c   1.000
_cell.angle_alpha   90.00
_cell.angle_beta   90.00
_cell.angle_gamma   90.00
#
_symmetry.space_group_name_H-M   'P 1'
#
loop_
_entity.id
_entity.type
_entity.pdbx_description
1 polymer ?
#
loop_
_entity_poly.entity_id
_entity_poly.type
_entity_poly.pdbx_seq_one_letter_code
_entity_poly.pdbx_strand_id
1 'polypeptide(L)'
;MIDYGCGSGILAVAALLLGAKYAYATDIDPQAVLATKQNAELNGVLDRLYVGLPEEFNTELGEQKADVFVANILAGPLMMLEPEFAELVKPEAEFALAGVIEEQVADVTSIYSKHFDILEVEKRDEHWCRISGKRHKN
;
A
#
# COMPACT_ATOMS: atom_id res chain seq x y z
N MET A 1 -0.06 9.33 -1.46
CA MET A 1 0.32 7.95 -1.08
C MET A 1 -0.78 6.97 -1.48
N ILE A 2 -0.43 5.74 -1.66
CA ILE A 2 -1.40 4.67 -1.95
C ILE A 2 -1.39 3.66 -0.80
N ASP A 3 -2.58 3.29 -0.34
CA ASP A 3 -2.80 2.26 0.68
C ASP A 3 -3.61 1.13 0.05
N TYR A 4 -2.95 0.06 -0.32
CA TYR A 4 -3.56 -1.08 -0.99
C TYR A 4 -3.88 -2.19 0.00
N GLY A 5 -5.16 -2.51 0.16
CA GLY A 5 -5.65 -3.37 1.23
C GLY A 5 -5.84 -2.58 2.51
N CYS A 6 -6.57 -1.47 2.42
CA CYS A 6 -6.60 -0.44 3.48
C CYS A 6 -7.30 -0.86 4.77
N GLY A 7 -8.18 -1.86 4.75
CA GLY A 7 -8.91 -2.28 5.94
C GLY A 7 -9.70 -1.14 6.57
N SER A 8 -9.37 -0.78 7.79
CA SER A 8 -9.99 0.34 8.50
C SER A 8 -9.52 1.72 8.03
N GLY A 9 -8.48 1.77 7.18
CA GLY A 9 -7.91 3.00 6.68
C GLY A 9 -6.91 3.66 7.61
N ILE A 10 -6.46 2.96 8.63
CA ILE A 10 -5.59 3.54 9.65
C ILE A 10 -4.28 4.10 9.07
N LEU A 11 -3.69 3.41 8.10
CA LEU A 11 -2.42 3.87 7.50
C LEU A 11 -2.63 5.11 6.63
N ALA A 12 -3.67 5.12 5.80
CA ALA A 12 -3.99 6.27 4.97
C ALA A 12 -4.34 7.50 5.82
N VAL A 13 -5.18 7.31 6.85
CA VAL A 13 -5.56 8.39 7.77
C VAL A 13 -4.33 8.92 8.50
N ALA A 14 -3.49 8.04 9.03
CA ALA A 14 -2.27 8.44 9.72
C ALA A 14 -1.33 9.23 8.80
N ALA A 15 -1.16 8.78 7.55
CA ALA A 15 -0.33 9.48 6.57
C ALA A 15 -0.84 10.91 6.32
N LEU A 16 -2.15 11.07 6.19
CA LEU A 16 -2.76 12.39 5.98
C LEU A 16 -2.59 13.29 7.20
N LEU A 17 -2.75 12.75 8.40
CA LEU A 17 -2.53 13.50 9.64
C LEU A 17 -1.06 13.90 9.82
N LEU A 18 -0.13 13.13 9.26
CA LEU A 18 1.30 13.39 9.33
C LEU A 18 1.81 14.28 8.20
N GLY A 19 0.93 14.73 7.32
CA GLY A 19 1.30 15.73 6.31
C GLY A 19 1.25 15.29 4.86
N ALA A 20 0.81 14.08 4.55
CA ALA A 20 0.59 13.68 3.17
C ALA A 20 -0.46 14.58 2.54
N LYS A 21 -0.26 14.98 1.29
CA LYS A 21 -1.18 15.89 0.60
C LYS A 21 -2.47 15.19 0.22
N TYR A 22 -2.37 13.96 -0.26
CA TYR A 22 -3.51 13.19 -0.72
C TYR A 22 -3.22 11.70 -0.58
N ALA A 23 -4.26 10.91 -0.33
CA ALA A 23 -4.15 9.47 -0.25
C ALA A 23 -5.21 8.79 -1.12
N TYR A 24 -4.80 7.72 -1.81
CA TYR A 24 -5.69 6.83 -2.54
C TYR A 24 -5.65 5.48 -1.85
N ALA A 25 -6.81 4.98 -1.45
CA ALA A 25 -6.91 3.71 -0.75
C ALA A 25 -7.87 2.78 -1.47
N THR A 26 -7.60 1.49 -1.38
CA THR A 26 -8.48 0.48 -1.95
C THR A 26 -8.49 -0.78 -1.10
N ASP A 27 -9.59 -1.51 -1.18
CA ASP A 27 -9.74 -2.82 -0.58
C ASP A 27 -10.78 -3.60 -1.37
N ILE A 28 -10.64 -4.92 -1.43
CA ILE A 28 -11.61 -5.79 -2.11
C ILE A 28 -12.91 -5.94 -1.30
N ASP A 29 -12.88 -5.59 -0.02
CA ASP A 29 -14.03 -5.69 0.88
C ASP A 29 -14.77 -4.36 0.97
N PRO A 30 -16.06 -4.31 0.55
CA PRO A 30 -16.85 -3.09 0.66
C PRO A 30 -16.98 -2.56 2.10
N GLN A 31 -16.93 -3.44 3.09
CA GLN A 31 -16.95 -3.04 4.51
C GLN A 31 -15.71 -2.25 4.87
N ALA A 32 -14.54 -2.65 4.34
CA ALA A 32 -13.29 -1.93 4.54
C ALA A 32 -13.35 -0.53 3.92
N VAL A 33 -13.91 -0.41 2.72
CA VAL A 33 -14.09 0.87 2.05
C VAL A 33 -14.95 1.81 2.90
N LEU A 34 -16.06 1.31 3.43
CA LEU A 34 -16.95 2.09 4.30
C LEU A 34 -16.25 2.50 5.59
N ALA A 35 -15.55 1.56 6.24
CA ALA A 35 -14.82 1.85 7.48
C ALA A 35 -13.75 2.92 7.27
N THR A 36 -13.04 2.86 6.15
CA THR A 36 -12.03 3.86 5.80
C THR A 36 -12.65 5.25 5.65
N LYS A 37 -13.78 5.36 4.96
CA LYS A 37 -14.50 6.64 4.83
C LYS A 37 -14.91 7.20 6.18
N GLN A 38 -15.47 6.36 7.04
CA GLN A 38 -15.92 6.76 8.37
C GLN A 38 -14.75 7.25 9.24
N ASN A 39 -13.63 6.52 9.23
CA ASN A 39 -12.46 6.92 10.00
C ASN A 39 -11.81 8.20 9.47
N ALA A 40 -11.80 8.38 8.16
CA ALA A 40 -11.28 9.62 7.55
C ALA A 40 -12.15 10.82 7.94
N GLU A 41 -13.46 10.65 7.94
CA GLU A 41 -14.39 11.71 8.35
C GLU A 41 -14.20 12.06 9.82
N LEU A 42 -14.11 11.05 10.70
CA LEU A 42 -13.88 11.26 12.12
C LEU A 42 -12.59 12.02 12.42
N ASN A 43 -11.58 11.87 11.57
CA ASN A 43 -10.30 12.51 11.74
C ASN A 43 -10.12 13.78 10.90
N GLY A 44 -11.17 14.22 10.21
CA GLY A 44 -11.16 15.47 9.47
C GLY A 44 -10.31 15.47 8.20
N VAL A 45 -10.03 14.29 7.63
CA VAL A 45 -9.16 14.18 6.44
C VAL A 45 -9.86 13.60 5.21
N LEU A 46 -11.18 13.43 5.26
CA LEU A 46 -11.92 12.83 4.15
C LEU A 46 -11.78 13.61 2.85
N ASP A 47 -11.62 14.92 2.93
CA ASP A 47 -11.44 15.79 1.77
C ASP A 47 -10.11 15.56 1.02
N ARG A 48 -9.17 14.85 1.64
CA ARG A 48 -7.87 14.54 1.04
C ARG A 48 -7.68 13.05 0.80
N LEU A 49 -8.77 12.27 0.83
CA LEU A 49 -8.74 10.83 0.66
C LEU A 49 -9.71 10.41 -0.43
N TYR A 50 -9.26 9.54 -1.31
CA TYR A 50 -10.15 8.73 -2.14
C TYR A 50 -10.06 7.29 -1.67
N VAL A 51 -11.20 6.61 -1.54
CA VAL A 51 -11.24 5.17 -1.25
C VAL A 51 -12.37 4.51 -2.05
N GLY A 52 -12.07 3.37 -2.64
CA GLY A 52 -13.04 2.60 -3.40
C GLY A 52 -12.54 1.18 -3.62
N LEU A 53 -13.38 0.36 -4.24
CA LEU A 53 -12.99 -0.98 -4.68
C LEU A 53 -11.92 -0.86 -5.75
N PRO A 54 -11.11 -1.91 -6.01
CA PRO A 54 -9.96 -1.80 -6.91
C PRO A 54 -10.28 -1.21 -8.29
N GLU A 55 -11.42 -1.56 -8.86
CA GLU A 55 -11.81 -1.06 -10.18
C GLU A 55 -12.07 0.45 -10.16
N GLU A 56 -12.78 0.93 -9.16
CA GLU A 56 -13.04 2.35 -8.96
C GLU A 56 -11.76 3.11 -8.64
N PHE A 57 -10.90 2.52 -7.80
CA PHE A 57 -9.61 3.06 -7.44
C PHE A 57 -8.74 3.26 -8.68
N ASN A 58 -8.67 2.27 -9.56
CA ASN A 58 -7.86 2.36 -10.77
C ASN A 58 -8.36 3.48 -11.69
N THR A 59 -9.66 3.64 -11.80
CA THR A 59 -10.26 4.69 -12.63
C THR A 59 -9.94 6.07 -12.06
N GLU A 60 -10.11 6.25 -10.76
CA GLU A 60 -9.88 7.53 -10.10
C GLU A 60 -8.40 7.92 -10.08
N LEU A 61 -7.52 6.95 -9.84
CA LEU A 61 -6.08 7.20 -9.86
C LEU A 61 -5.61 7.59 -11.27
N GLY A 62 -6.15 6.94 -12.30
CA GLY A 62 -5.78 7.19 -13.68
C GLY A 62 -4.29 6.96 -13.92
N GLU A 63 -3.62 7.96 -14.47
CA GLU A 63 -2.18 7.89 -14.76
C GLU A 63 -1.29 8.46 -13.64
N GLN A 64 -1.91 8.90 -12.55
CA GLN A 64 -1.15 9.43 -11.41
C GLN A 64 -0.32 8.35 -10.75
N LYS A 65 0.86 8.72 -10.28
CA LYS A 65 1.77 7.81 -9.60
C LYS A 65 2.11 8.32 -8.22
N ALA A 66 2.27 7.40 -7.28
CA ALA A 66 2.48 7.74 -5.88
C ALA A 66 3.96 7.88 -5.53
N ASP A 67 4.23 8.71 -4.52
CA ASP A 67 5.56 8.85 -3.91
C ASP A 67 5.78 7.82 -2.80
N VAL A 68 4.68 7.32 -2.21
CA VAL A 68 4.71 6.35 -1.12
C VAL A 68 3.61 5.32 -1.36
N PHE A 69 3.95 4.06 -1.20
CA PHE A 69 3.04 2.94 -1.41
C PHE A 69 3.12 1.99 -0.23
N VAL A 70 1.97 1.65 0.34
CA VAL A 70 1.88 0.62 1.37
C VAL A 70 0.86 -0.42 0.95
N ALA A 71 1.15 -1.68 1.22
CA ALA A 71 0.23 -2.77 0.98
C ALA A 71 0.26 -3.74 2.16
N ASN A 72 -0.89 -3.99 2.74
CA ASN A 72 -1.04 -4.93 3.84
C ASN A 72 -2.01 -6.02 3.41
N ILE A 73 -1.51 -6.92 2.58
CA ILE A 73 -2.26 -8.05 2.04
C ILE A 73 -1.39 -9.31 2.12
N LEU A 74 -2.00 -10.47 1.89
CA LEU A 74 -1.27 -11.74 1.97
C LEU A 74 -0.23 -11.88 0.86
N ALA A 75 0.77 -12.74 1.11
CA ALA A 75 1.91 -12.91 0.21
C ALA A 75 1.52 -13.34 -1.20
N GLY A 76 0.55 -14.25 -1.34
CA GLY A 76 0.11 -14.68 -2.66
C GLY A 76 -0.33 -13.53 -3.55
N PRO A 77 -1.33 -12.74 -3.12
CA PRO A 77 -1.73 -11.55 -3.84
C PRO A 77 -0.60 -10.53 -4.05
N LEU A 78 0.28 -10.33 -3.05
CA LEU A 78 1.43 -9.44 -3.19
C LEU A 78 2.30 -9.85 -4.37
N MET A 79 2.61 -11.13 -4.49
CA MET A 79 3.45 -11.63 -5.55
C MET A 79 2.80 -11.48 -6.93
N MET A 80 1.49 -11.73 -7.00
CA MET A 80 0.73 -11.59 -8.24
C MET A 80 0.63 -10.14 -8.72
N LEU A 81 0.53 -9.20 -7.79
CA LEU A 81 0.28 -7.80 -8.09
C LEU A 81 1.54 -6.96 -8.27
N GLU A 82 2.73 -7.54 -8.08
CA GLU A 82 3.98 -6.78 -8.17
C GLU A 82 4.11 -5.95 -9.47
N PRO A 83 3.83 -6.50 -10.65
CA PRO A 83 3.95 -5.71 -11.88
C PRO A 83 3.00 -4.51 -11.89
N GLU A 84 1.78 -4.68 -11.39
CA GLU A 84 0.82 -3.58 -11.28
C GLU A 84 1.29 -2.54 -10.28
N PHE A 85 1.78 -2.98 -9.13
CA PHE A 85 2.26 -2.07 -8.09
C PHE A 85 3.45 -1.23 -8.60
N ALA A 86 4.34 -1.83 -9.38
CA ALA A 86 5.46 -1.11 -9.97
C ALA A 86 4.99 0.04 -10.88
N GLU A 87 3.84 -0.13 -11.54
CA GLU A 87 3.25 0.90 -12.41
C GLU A 87 2.56 2.03 -11.63
N LEU A 88 2.19 1.78 -10.37
CA LEU A 88 1.45 2.74 -9.56
C LEU A 88 2.33 3.77 -8.87
N VAL A 89 3.64 3.59 -8.89
CA VAL A 89 4.58 4.39 -8.11
C VAL A 89 5.64 5.04 -9.00
N LYS A 90 6.12 6.20 -8.55
CA LYS A 90 7.20 6.93 -9.22
C LYS A 90 8.52 6.21 -9.01
N PRO A 91 9.51 6.46 -9.91
CA PRO A 91 10.88 6.04 -9.62
C PRO A 91 11.32 6.56 -8.25
N GLU A 92 12.02 5.75 -7.50
CA GLU A 92 12.51 6.04 -6.14
C GLU A 92 11.42 6.21 -5.08
N ALA A 93 10.16 5.95 -5.40
CA ALA A 93 9.07 5.97 -4.41
C ALA A 93 9.35 4.98 -3.28
N GLU A 94 9.04 5.37 -2.07
CA GLU A 94 9.17 4.48 -0.91
C GLU A 94 7.99 3.52 -0.84
N PHE A 95 8.27 2.28 -0.42
CA PHE A 95 7.21 1.29 -0.26
C PHE A 95 7.38 0.49 1.02
N ALA A 96 6.29 -0.07 1.49
CA ALA A 96 6.28 -1.03 2.59
C ALA A 96 5.22 -2.08 2.32
N LEU A 97 5.59 -3.33 2.53
CA LEU A 97 4.70 -4.48 2.40
C LEU A 97 4.55 -5.13 3.76
N ALA A 98 3.32 -5.48 4.13
CA ALA A 98 3.02 -6.21 5.35
C ALA A 98 2.03 -7.32 5.03
N GLY A 99 1.76 -8.19 6.00
CA GLY A 99 0.93 -9.37 5.75
C GLY A 99 1.73 -10.56 5.26
N VAL A 100 3.04 -10.51 5.37
CA VAL A 100 3.98 -11.57 4.95
C VAL A 100 4.51 -12.29 6.18
N ILE A 101 4.44 -13.60 6.20
CA ILE A 101 5.04 -14.39 7.26
C ILE A 101 6.49 -14.73 6.91
N GLU A 102 7.29 -15.05 7.93
CA GLU A 102 8.73 -15.27 7.80
C GLU A 102 9.09 -16.25 6.67
N GLU A 103 8.37 -17.35 6.53
CA GLU A 103 8.62 -18.37 5.52
C GLU A 103 8.39 -17.89 4.09
N GLN A 104 7.67 -16.79 3.91
CA GLN A 104 7.33 -16.25 2.59
C GLN A 104 8.25 -15.10 2.16
N VAL A 105 9.09 -14.59 3.06
CA VAL A 105 9.92 -13.41 2.80
C VAL A 105 10.83 -13.61 1.59
N ALA A 106 11.49 -14.76 1.48
CA ALA A 106 12.41 -15.02 0.38
C ALA A 106 11.72 -14.94 -0.99
N ASP A 107 10.52 -15.52 -1.10
CA ASP A 107 9.78 -15.51 -2.36
C ASP A 107 9.28 -14.10 -2.71
N VAL A 108 8.74 -13.39 -1.74
CA VAL A 108 8.24 -12.03 -1.94
C VAL A 108 9.38 -11.09 -2.34
N THR A 109 10.52 -11.13 -1.64
CA THR A 109 11.65 -10.26 -1.96
C THR A 109 12.26 -10.59 -3.32
N SER A 110 12.29 -11.88 -3.69
CA SER A 110 12.77 -12.28 -5.01
C SER A 110 11.92 -11.65 -6.12
N ILE A 111 10.60 -11.69 -5.98
CA ILE A 111 9.70 -11.12 -6.98
C ILE A 111 9.79 -9.59 -7.00
N TYR A 112 9.78 -8.95 -5.83
CA TYR A 112 9.82 -7.50 -5.75
C TYR A 112 11.16 -6.91 -6.19
N SER A 113 12.25 -7.66 -6.10
CA SER A 113 13.56 -7.19 -6.56
C SER A 113 13.63 -6.91 -8.06
N LYS A 114 12.61 -7.33 -8.83
CA LYS A 114 12.53 -7.02 -10.26
C LYS A 114 12.39 -5.51 -10.51
N HIS A 115 11.66 -4.80 -9.67
CA HIS A 115 11.37 -3.38 -9.84
C HIS A 115 11.66 -2.53 -8.61
N PHE A 116 11.99 -3.15 -7.49
CA PHE A 116 12.17 -2.45 -6.21
C PHE A 116 13.50 -2.85 -5.58
N ASP A 117 14.11 -1.91 -4.86
CA ASP A 117 15.27 -2.17 -4.02
C ASP A 117 14.77 -2.49 -2.62
N ILE A 118 15.08 -3.69 -2.14
CA ILE A 118 14.71 -4.10 -0.79
C ILE A 118 15.77 -3.58 0.17
N LEU A 119 15.41 -2.60 0.99
CA LEU A 119 16.35 -1.97 1.91
C LEU A 119 16.28 -2.54 3.32
N GLU A 120 15.10 -3.02 3.72
CA GLU A 120 14.91 -3.53 5.07
C GLU A 120 13.85 -4.63 5.10
N VAL A 121 14.14 -5.70 5.84
CA VAL A 121 13.18 -6.72 6.19
C VAL A 121 13.16 -6.79 7.71
N GLU A 122 12.04 -6.40 8.33
CA GLU A 122 11.91 -6.36 9.78
C GLU A 122 10.88 -7.39 10.24
N LYS A 123 11.30 -8.25 11.15
CA LYS A 123 10.39 -9.21 11.77
C LYS A 123 9.59 -8.50 12.86
N ARG A 124 8.27 -8.57 12.75
CA ARG A 124 7.34 -8.02 13.72
C ARG A 124 6.57 -9.16 14.36
N ASP A 125 6.37 -9.10 15.67
CA ASP A 125 5.72 -10.17 16.43
C ASP A 125 6.37 -11.52 16.15
N GLU A 126 5.65 -12.63 16.31
CA GLU A 126 6.22 -13.96 16.22
C GLU A 126 6.57 -14.38 14.78
N HIS A 127 5.73 -14.02 13.80
CA HIS A 127 5.86 -14.54 12.45
C HIS A 127 5.73 -13.50 11.35
N TRP A 128 5.18 -12.32 11.65
CA TRP A 128 4.89 -11.31 10.64
C TRP A 128 6.11 -10.47 10.34
N CYS A 129 6.32 -10.17 9.07
CA CYS A 129 7.43 -9.36 8.61
C CYS A 129 6.94 -8.15 7.84
N ARG A 130 7.72 -7.07 7.91
CA ARG A 130 7.55 -5.89 7.07
C ARG A 130 8.73 -5.83 6.12
N ILE A 131 8.44 -5.67 4.84
CA ILE A 131 9.46 -5.51 3.78
C ILE A 131 9.34 -4.09 3.27
N SER A 132 10.43 -3.34 3.26
CA SER A 132 10.41 -1.96 2.79
C SER A 132 11.63 -1.62 1.95
N GLY A 133 11.51 -0.54 1.21
CA GLY A 133 12.59 -0.07 0.33
C GLY A 133 12.10 1.00 -0.62
N LYS A 134 12.64 1.00 -1.82
CA LYS A 134 12.34 2.01 -2.84
C LYS A 134 12.17 1.39 -4.21
N ARG A 135 11.31 2.00 -5.02
CA ARG A 135 11.19 1.68 -6.44
C ARG A 135 12.52 1.99 -7.14
N HIS A 136 12.95 1.15 -8.07
CA HIS A 136 14.12 1.42 -8.89
C HIS A 136 14.01 2.80 -9.56
N LYS A 137 15.15 3.41 -9.85
CA LYS A 137 15.22 4.71 -10.53
C LYS A 137 14.69 4.66 -11.95
N ASN A 138 14.79 3.49 -12.59
CA ASN A 138 14.43 3.30 -14.00
C ASN A 138 13.10 2.57 -14.15
#